data_259df09a41bb0c2e22e2359595891d0c
#
_entry.id   259df09a41bb0c2e22e2359595891d0c
#
_cell.length_a   1.000
_cell.length_b   1.000
_cell.length_c   1.000
_cell.angle_alpha   90.00
_cell.angle_beta   90.00
_cell.angle_gamma   90.00
#
_symmetry.space_group_name_H-M   'P 1'
#
loop_
_entity.id
_entity.type
_entity.pdbx_description
1 polymer ?
#
loop_
_entity_poly.entity_id
_entity_poly.type
_entity_poly.pdbx_seq_one_letter_code
_entity_poly.pdbx_strand_id
1 'polypeptide(L)'
;EKELLQEFNSRVRLGLSNSLGRLRMQLSFEDEVSNKVDLIYGRVQEILDMHPPRTDFRIVLLPTENEVRQAYKKQYARHAGYIAYFSPEKNSIYLAVDKVNTRVLAHEIAHVVIHHFFQKRPPERVHELLAQYVERQFKVADKK
;
A
#
# COMPACT_ATOMS: atom_id res chain seq x y z
N GLU A 1 -10.13 14.34 7.02
CA GLU A 1 -9.85 13.41 5.93
C GLU A 1 -8.96 13.99 4.86
N LYS A 2 -9.26 15.22 4.49
CA LYS A 2 -8.42 15.90 3.52
C LYS A 2 -6.99 16.03 4.00
N GLU A 3 -6.83 16.29 5.29
CA GLU A 3 -5.51 16.42 5.90
C GLU A 3 -4.76 15.10 5.90
N LEU A 4 -5.46 13.98 6.15
CA LEU A 4 -4.84 12.66 6.10
C LEU A 4 -4.39 12.33 4.69
N LEU A 5 -5.18 12.69 3.71
CA LEU A 5 -4.85 12.44 2.31
C LEU A 5 -3.63 13.26 1.90
N GLN A 6 -3.55 14.50 2.37
CA GLN A 6 -2.40 15.35 2.09
C GLN A 6 -1.12 14.79 2.69
N GLU A 7 -1.20 14.34 3.95
CA GLU A 7 -0.04 13.77 4.60
C GLU A 7 0.38 12.47 3.92
N PHE A 8 -0.58 11.63 3.57
CA PHE A 8 -0.30 10.41 2.82
C PHE A 8 0.43 10.73 1.52
N ASN A 9 -0.06 11.70 0.77
CA ASN A 9 0.53 12.07 -0.50
C ASN A 9 1.98 12.56 -0.34
N SER A 10 2.25 13.29 0.73
CA SER A 10 3.59 13.82 0.95
C SER A 10 4.57 12.72 1.39
N ARG A 11 4.09 11.68 2.04
CA ARG A 11 4.94 10.61 2.55
C ARG A 11 5.21 9.51 1.53
N VAL A 12 4.30 9.31 0.59
CA VAL A 12 4.47 8.30 -0.46
C VAL A 12 5.11 8.97 -1.66
N ARG A 13 6.41 8.75 -1.84
CA ARG A 13 7.19 9.36 -2.90
C ARG A 13 7.56 8.35 -3.95
N LEU A 14 7.54 8.79 -5.18
CA LEU A 14 7.92 7.96 -6.31
C LEU A 14 9.13 8.59 -6.98
N GLY A 15 10.00 7.74 -7.51
CA GLY A 15 11.20 8.20 -8.17
C GLY A 15 10.96 8.94 -9.49
N LEU A 16 9.72 8.99 -9.93
CA LEU A 16 9.34 9.64 -11.18
C LEU A 16 8.74 11.02 -10.95
N SER A 17 9.06 11.65 -9.85
CA SER A 17 8.43 12.90 -9.43
C SER A 17 8.50 13.99 -10.50
N ASN A 18 9.59 14.06 -11.26
CA ASN A 18 9.74 15.13 -12.26
C ASN A 18 8.77 14.95 -13.42
N SER A 19 8.57 13.72 -13.86
CA SER A 19 7.61 13.44 -14.93
C SER A 19 6.19 13.67 -14.46
N LEU A 20 5.90 13.27 -13.23
CA LEU A 20 4.57 13.44 -12.65
C LEU A 20 4.29 14.89 -12.27
N GLY A 21 5.35 15.68 -12.08
CA GLY A 21 5.18 17.08 -11.72
C GLY A 21 4.37 17.86 -12.72
N ARG A 22 4.52 17.56 -14.01
CA ARG A 22 3.74 18.24 -15.04
C ARG A 22 2.27 17.83 -15.01
N LEU A 23 2.01 16.56 -14.73
CA LEU A 23 0.64 16.06 -14.65
C LEU A 23 -0.07 16.61 -13.42
N ARG A 24 0.67 16.87 -12.34
CA ARG A 24 0.08 17.38 -11.12
C ARG A 24 -0.67 18.69 -11.33
N MET A 25 -0.22 19.50 -12.28
CA MET A 25 -0.86 20.78 -12.52
C MET A 25 -2.23 20.64 -13.16
N GLN A 26 -2.55 19.46 -13.68
CA GLN A 26 -3.80 19.24 -14.40
C GLN A 26 -4.74 18.25 -13.69
N LEU A 27 -4.27 17.60 -12.61
CA LEU A 27 -5.04 16.58 -11.92
C LEU A 27 -5.53 17.11 -10.58
N SER A 28 -6.71 16.64 -10.17
CA SER A 28 -7.16 16.90 -8.82
C SER A 28 -6.24 16.18 -7.83
N PHE A 29 -6.28 16.62 -6.57
CA PHE A 29 -5.48 16.01 -5.53
C PHE A 29 -5.81 14.53 -5.36
N GLU A 30 -7.09 14.19 -5.41
CA GLU A 30 -7.53 12.79 -5.30
C GLU A 30 -7.02 11.96 -6.46
N ASP A 31 -7.03 12.51 -7.66
CA ASP A 31 -6.50 11.82 -8.84
C ASP A 31 -5.00 11.61 -8.74
N GLU A 32 -4.29 12.55 -8.17
CA GLU A 32 -2.86 12.44 -7.97
C GLU A 32 -2.53 11.26 -7.04
N VAL A 33 -3.25 11.16 -5.93
CA VAL A 33 -3.04 10.08 -4.98
C VAL A 33 -3.41 8.74 -5.62
N SER A 34 -4.52 8.70 -6.33
CA SER A 34 -4.96 7.48 -7.00
C SER A 34 -3.93 7.01 -8.02
N ASN A 35 -3.36 7.94 -8.78
CA ASN A 35 -2.33 7.60 -9.76
C ASN A 35 -1.07 7.06 -9.11
N LYS A 36 -0.67 7.60 -7.96
CA LYS A 36 0.47 7.07 -7.22
C LYS A 36 0.24 5.63 -6.81
N VAL A 37 -0.94 5.35 -6.28
CA VAL A 37 -1.29 4.00 -5.86
C VAL A 37 -1.29 3.05 -7.06
N ASP A 38 -1.87 3.50 -8.18
CA ASP A 38 -1.90 2.69 -9.39
C ASP A 38 -0.50 2.38 -9.91
N LEU A 39 0.41 3.35 -9.85
CA LEU A 39 1.78 3.14 -10.28
C LEU A 39 2.49 2.12 -9.40
N ILE A 40 2.28 2.21 -8.09
CA ILE A 40 2.87 1.25 -7.17
C ILE A 40 2.28 -0.14 -7.42
N TYR A 41 0.97 -0.21 -7.62
CA TYR A 41 0.30 -1.47 -7.90
C TYR A 41 0.88 -2.14 -9.16
N GLY A 42 1.02 -1.37 -10.23
CA GLY A 42 1.60 -1.88 -11.47
C GLY A 42 3.02 -2.36 -11.29
N ARG A 43 3.82 -1.62 -10.53
CA ARG A 43 5.20 -2.01 -10.29
C ARG A 43 5.28 -3.29 -9.44
N VAL A 44 4.40 -3.42 -8.46
CA VAL A 44 4.34 -4.64 -7.64
C VAL A 44 4.00 -5.83 -8.51
N GLN A 45 3.04 -5.67 -9.43
CA GLN A 45 2.70 -6.74 -10.37
C GLN A 45 3.90 -7.16 -11.20
N GLU A 46 4.69 -6.19 -11.66
CA GLU A 46 5.88 -6.48 -12.45
C GLU A 46 6.94 -7.21 -11.64
N ILE A 47 7.16 -6.74 -10.41
CA ILE A 47 8.17 -7.35 -9.53
C ILE A 47 7.83 -8.80 -9.24
N LEU A 48 6.55 -9.07 -8.97
CA LEU A 48 6.09 -10.42 -8.63
C LEU A 48 5.79 -11.26 -9.86
N ASP A 49 5.67 -10.63 -11.01
CA ASP A 49 5.21 -11.28 -12.25
C ASP A 49 3.86 -11.95 -12.01
N MET A 50 2.94 -11.21 -11.35
CA MET A 50 1.60 -11.67 -11.03
C MET A 50 0.61 -10.61 -11.50
N HIS A 51 -0.30 -11.02 -12.37
CA HIS A 51 -1.28 -10.10 -12.97
C HIS A 51 -2.69 -10.63 -12.79
N PRO A 52 -3.22 -10.60 -11.57
CA PRO A 52 -4.59 -11.08 -11.34
C PRO A 52 -5.59 -10.17 -12.03
N PRO A 53 -6.82 -10.66 -12.27
CA PRO A 53 -7.85 -9.78 -12.79
C PRO A 53 -7.98 -8.57 -11.88
N ARG A 54 -8.20 -7.42 -12.50
CA ARG A 54 -8.28 -6.18 -11.73
C ARG A 54 -9.45 -6.23 -10.77
N THR A 55 -9.17 -5.99 -9.50
CA THR A 55 -10.18 -5.85 -8.47
C THR A 55 -9.91 -4.57 -7.73
N ASP A 56 -10.97 -3.89 -7.37
CA ASP A 56 -10.84 -2.68 -6.58
C ASP A 56 -10.58 -3.05 -5.14
N PHE A 57 -9.61 -2.40 -4.54
CA PHE A 57 -9.38 -2.52 -3.12
C PHE A 57 -9.41 -1.13 -2.52
N ARG A 58 -9.58 -1.07 -1.21
CA ARG A 58 -9.73 0.19 -0.51
C ARG A 58 -8.49 0.44 0.34
N ILE A 59 -8.17 1.72 0.47
CA ILE A 59 -7.13 2.14 1.41
C ILE A 59 -7.80 3.02 2.46
N VAL A 60 -7.70 2.59 3.70
CA VAL A 60 -8.27 3.31 4.83
C VAL A 60 -7.12 4.03 5.54
N LEU A 61 -7.17 5.35 5.51
CA LEU A 61 -6.15 6.18 6.13
C LEU A 61 -6.54 6.48 7.56
N LEU A 62 -5.68 6.12 8.50
CA LEU A 62 -5.89 6.38 9.91
C LEU A 62 -4.80 7.34 10.40
N PRO A 63 -5.12 8.23 11.33
CA PRO A 63 -4.16 9.26 11.72
C PRO A 63 -2.86 8.72 12.31
N THR A 64 -2.92 7.69 13.16
CA THR A 64 -1.75 7.23 13.89
C THR A 64 -1.65 5.71 13.89
N GLU A 65 -0.46 5.24 14.24
CA GLU A 65 -0.19 3.83 14.40
C GLU A 65 -1.10 3.18 15.44
N ASN A 66 -1.40 3.93 16.50
CA ASN A 66 -2.26 3.42 17.55
C ASN A 66 -3.66 3.07 17.00
N GLU A 67 -4.18 3.88 16.11
CA GLU A 67 -5.50 3.62 15.53
C GLU A 67 -5.47 2.42 14.60
N VAL A 68 -4.35 2.20 13.91
CA VAL A 68 -4.18 1.00 13.10
C VAL A 68 -4.20 -0.25 14.00
N ARG A 69 -3.49 -0.18 15.12
CA ARG A 69 -3.49 -1.30 16.08
C ARG A 69 -4.87 -1.56 16.64
N GLN A 70 -5.63 -0.50 16.92
CA GLN A 70 -6.99 -0.64 17.42
C GLN A 70 -7.88 -1.31 16.37
N ALA A 71 -7.77 -0.88 15.12
CA ALA A 71 -8.56 -1.46 14.05
C ALA A 71 -8.23 -2.95 13.88
N TYR A 72 -6.94 -3.30 13.92
CA TYR A 72 -6.51 -4.69 13.79
C TYR A 72 -7.06 -5.53 14.93
N LYS A 73 -6.93 -5.04 16.16
CA LYS A 73 -7.41 -5.73 17.34
C LYS A 73 -8.90 -5.97 17.27
N LYS A 74 -9.65 -4.99 16.80
CA LYS A 74 -11.10 -5.09 16.68
C LYS A 74 -11.50 -6.16 15.68
N GLN A 75 -10.76 -6.29 14.58
CA GLN A 75 -11.09 -7.25 13.52
C GLN A 75 -10.62 -8.65 13.84
N TYR A 76 -9.47 -8.79 14.48
CA TYR A 76 -8.81 -10.08 14.64
C TYR A 76 -8.61 -10.50 16.10
N ALA A 77 -9.04 -9.66 17.04
CA ALA A 77 -8.93 -9.92 18.48
C ALA A 77 -7.50 -10.27 18.91
N ARG A 78 -6.51 -9.67 18.22
CA ARG A 78 -5.10 -9.89 18.54
C ARG A 78 -4.37 -8.56 18.52
N HIS A 79 -3.22 -8.55 19.22
CA HIS A 79 -2.32 -7.41 19.17
C HIS A 79 -1.50 -7.43 17.90
N ALA A 80 -1.31 -6.27 17.32
CA ALA A 80 -0.40 -6.12 16.20
C ALA A 80 0.36 -4.81 16.36
N GLY A 81 1.66 -4.86 16.10
CA GLY A 81 2.48 -3.68 16.11
C GLY A 81 2.72 -3.14 14.72
N TYR A 82 1.70 -3.17 13.88
CA TYR A 82 1.86 -2.81 12.48
C TYR A 82 1.52 -1.36 12.22
N ILE A 83 2.32 -0.76 11.35
CA ILE A 83 2.03 0.55 10.77
C ILE A 83 0.87 0.43 9.78
N ALA A 84 0.75 -0.74 9.18
CA ALA A 84 -0.27 -1.02 8.17
C ALA A 84 -0.56 -2.51 8.12
N TYR A 85 -1.74 -2.86 7.60
CA TYR A 85 -2.06 -4.26 7.34
C TYR A 85 -3.13 -4.35 6.26
N PHE A 86 -3.17 -5.49 5.58
CA PHE A 86 -4.20 -5.80 4.60
C PHE A 86 -5.21 -6.77 5.20
N SER A 87 -6.49 -6.45 5.06
CA SER A 87 -7.59 -7.30 5.49
C SER A 87 -8.22 -7.95 4.27
N PRO A 88 -8.00 -9.26 4.04
CA PRO A 88 -8.61 -9.93 2.88
C PRO A 88 -10.12 -9.92 2.92
N GLU A 89 -10.71 -10.08 4.12
CA GLU A 89 -12.15 -10.12 4.27
C GLU A 89 -12.81 -8.83 3.82
N LYS A 90 -12.16 -7.71 4.07
CA LYS A 90 -12.69 -6.41 3.70
C LYS A 90 -12.06 -5.85 2.43
N ASN A 91 -11.10 -6.58 1.88
CA ASN A 91 -10.35 -6.16 0.69
C ASN A 91 -9.84 -4.72 0.86
N SER A 92 -9.24 -4.46 2.02
CA SER A 92 -8.83 -3.12 2.40
C SER A 92 -7.45 -3.12 3.07
N ILE A 93 -6.68 -2.08 2.76
CA ILE A 93 -5.42 -1.81 3.44
C ILE A 93 -5.71 -0.71 4.47
N TYR A 94 -5.31 -0.95 5.72
CA TYR A 94 -5.38 0.04 6.78
C TYR A 94 -3.97 0.51 7.06
N LEU A 95 -3.76 1.82 7.08
CA LEU A 95 -2.40 2.31 7.30
C LEU A 95 -2.39 3.60 8.12
N ALA A 96 -1.31 3.76 8.87
CA ALA A 96 -1.08 4.91 9.73
C ALA A 96 -0.39 6.00 8.91
N VAL A 97 -1.08 7.11 8.73
CA VAL A 97 -0.57 8.19 7.89
C VAL A 97 0.69 8.81 8.48
N ASP A 98 0.80 8.79 9.82
CA ASP A 98 1.97 9.41 10.48
C ASP A 98 3.26 8.58 10.33
N LYS A 99 3.17 7.35 9.83
CA LYS A 99 4.33 6.46 9.70
C LYS A 99 4.51 5.88 8.31
N VAL A 100 3.51 5.96 7.46
CA VAL A 100 3.56 5.29 6.15
C VAL A 100 4.66 5.89 5.27
N ASN A 101 5.22 5.03 4.43
CA ASN A 101 6.10 5.46 3.34
C ASN A 101 5.85 4.53 2.16
N THR A 102 6.56 4.79 1.06
CA THR A 102 6.34 4.04 -0.18
C THR A 102 6.56 2.54 0.01
N ARG A 103 7.58 2.18 0.79
CA ARG A 103 7.90 0.76 1.00
C ARG A 103 6.83 0.04 1.78
N VAL A 104 6.28 0.69 2.81
CA VAL A 104 5.21 0.11 3.61
C VAL A 104 3.98 -0.10 2.73
N LEU A 105 3.64 0.89 1.94
CA LEU A 105 2.49 0.77 1.04
C LEU A 105 2.72 -0.33 0.01
N ALA A 106 3.90 -0.43 -0.57
CA ALA A 106 4.22 -1.47 -1.55
C ALA A 106 4.12 -2.86 -0.93
N HIS A 107 4.54 -3.01 0.33
CA HIS A 107 4.44 -4.26 1.06
C HIS A 107 2.97 -4.71 1.17
N GLU A 108 2.09 -3.78 1.55
CA GLU A 108 0.67 -4.11 1.71
C GLU A 108 0.01 -4.35 0.35
N ILE A 109 0.38 -3.59 -0.67
CA ILE A 109 -0.15 -3.83 -2.02
C ILE A 109 0.30 -5.19 -2.53
N ALA A 110 1.50 -5.64 -2.17
CA ALA A 110 1.93 -6.98 -2.51
C ALA A 110 0.98 -8.03 -1.96
N HIS A 111 0.52 -7.86 -0.73
CA HIS A 111 -0.46 -8.78 -0.15
C HIS A 111 -1.77 -8.78 -0.95
N VAL A 112 -2.19 -7.61 -1.46
CA VAL A 112 -3.38 -7.53 -2.29
C VAL A 112 -3.19 -8.33 -3.58
N VAL A 113 -2.07 -8.12 -4.26
CA VAL A 113 -1.79 -8.80 -5.53
C VAL A 113 -1.73 -10.32 -5.32
N ILE A 114 -1.00 -10.75 -4.30
CA ILE A 114 -0.84 -12.18 -4.01
C ILE A 114 -2.20 -12.79 -3.67
N HIS A 115 -2.99 -12.10 -2.85
CA HIS A 115 -4.31 -12.60 -2.46
C HIS A 115 -5.22 -12.84 -3.66
N HIS A 116 -5.19 -11.93 -4.63
CA HIS A 116 -6.07 -12.04 -5.79
C HIS A 116 -5.50 -12.90 -6.90
N PHE A 117 -4.20 -13.18 -6.87
CA PHE A 117 -3.57 -14.00 -7.88
C PHE A 117 -3.81 -15.50 -7.62
N PHE A 118 -3.69 -15.95 -6.40
CA PHE A 118 -3.85 -17.37 -6.07
C PHE A 118 -5.29 -17.66 -5.72
N GLN A 119 -5.84 -18.70 -6.33
CA GLN A 119 -7.19 -19.16 -6.00
C GLN A 119 -7.22 -19.73 -4.59
N LYS A 120 -6.15 -20.42 -4.22
CA LYS A 120 -6.01 -20.98 -2.89
C LYS A 120 -4.92 -20.20 -2.18
N ARG A 121 -5.25 -19.70 -1.00
CA ARG A 121 -4.31 -18.84 -0.26
C ARG A 121 -3.02 -19.59 0.05
N PRO A 122 -1.86 -19.08 -0.35
CA PRO A 122 -0.58 -19.67 0.04
C PRO A 122 -0.36 -19.50 1.55
N PRO A 123 0.56 -20.29 2.14
CA PRO A 123 0.88 -20.11 3.54
C PRO A 123 1.30 -18.68 3.86
N GLU A 124 1.01 -18.26 5.08
CA GLU A 124 1.34 -16.89 5.50
C GLU A 124 2.82 -16.59 5.33
N ARG A 125 3.67 -17.57 5.56
CA ARG A 125 5.11 -17.41 5.38
C ARG A 125 5.47 -17.03 3.95
N VAL A 126 4.83 -17.65 2.98
CA VAL A 126 5.08 -17.35 1.56
C VAL A 126 4.61 -15.94 1.24
N HIS A 127 3.43 -15.58 1.73
CA HIS A 127 2.89 -14.24 1.58
C HIS A 127 3.90 -13.19 2.06
N GLU A 128 4.41 -13.40 3.27
CA GLU A 128 5.31 -12.43 3.90
C GLU A 128 6.65 -12.34 3.17
N LEU A 129 7.19 -13.49 2.74
CA LEU A 129 8.45 -13.48 2.01
C LEU A 129 8.35 -12.70 0.70
N LEU A 130 7.25 -12.91 -0.01
CA LEU A 130 7.04 -12.21 -1.27
C LEU A 130 6.83 -10.72 -1.04
N ALA A 131 6.07 -10.35 -0.02
CA ALA A 131 5.84 -8.95 0.31
C ALA A 131 7.13 -8.26 0.71
N GLN A 132 7.99 -8.94 1.47
CA GLN A 132 9.28 -8.39 1.86
C GLN A 132 10.20 -8.23 0.66
N TYR A 133 10.14 -9.15 -0.28
CA TYR A 133 10.92 -9.04 -1.50
C TYR A 133 10.52 -7.78 -2.28
N VAL A 134 9.21 -7.56 -2.43
CA VAL A 134 8.70 -6.36 -3.08
C VAL A 134 9.18 -5.10 -2.35
N GLU A 135 9.04 -5.10 -1.04
CA GLU A 135 9.42 -3.96 -0.22
C GLU A 135 10.89 -3.59 -0.45
N ARG A 136 11.76 -4.57 -0.54
CA ARG A 136 13.18 -4.32 -0.74
C ARG A 136 13.49 -3.72 -2.11
N GLN A 137 12.68 -4.05 -3.12
CA GLN A 137 12.86 -3.46 -4.43
C GLN A 137 12.55 -1.96 -4.42
N PHE A 138 11.57 -1.55 -3.62
CA PHE A 138 11.24 -0.14 -3.49
C PHE A 138 12.23 0.63 -2.63
N LYS A 139 12.93 -0.06 -1.75
CA LYS A 139 13.92 0.58 -0.87
C LYS A 139 15.03 1.26 -1.67
N VAL A 140 15.42 0.68 -2.78
CA VAL A 140 16.48 1.25 -3.62
C VAL A 140 16.02 2.58 -4.22
N ALA A 141 14.76 2.66 -4.64
CA ALA A 141 14.21 3.88 -5.23
C ALA A 141 14.11 5.01 -4.20
N ASP A 142 13.85 4.67 -2.95
CA ASP A 142 13.66 5.66 -1.89
C ASP A 142 14.97 6.36 -1.50
N LYS A 143 16.11 5.80 -1.84
CA LYS A 143 17.39 6.38 -1.48
C LYS A 143 17.76 7.57 -2.34
N LYS A 144 17.01 7.82 -3.37
CA LYS A 144 17.21 8.98 -4.22
C LYS A 144 16.23 10.07 -3.86
#